data_96e5481623c7181943d1c493c1e1d698
#
_entry.id   96e5481623c7181943d1c493c1e1d698
#
_cell.length_a   1.000
_cell.length_b   1.000
_cell.length_c   1.000
_cell.angle_alpha   90.00
_cell.angle_beta   90.00
_cell.angle_gamma   90.00
#
_symmetry.space_group_name_H-M   'P 1'
#
loop_
_entity.id
_entity.type
_entity.pdbx_description
1 polymer ?
#
loop_
_entity_poly.entity_id
_entity_poly.type
_entity_poly.pdbx_seq_one_letter_code
_entity_poly.pdbx_strand_id
1 'polypeptide(L)'
;METERKFKAKNGVEITIRPAQADDSCAIIDTVRSNANERSYVLMEHYGMDDTSEREYISHLDGTRNLLIVAAAGGTVVGCLAALQADAGRRPETTHLLHLGLHLREEFRGLGIGTHLLDYAVAWAVEKGFKKLEANIFTTNKHSLGMFRKAGFAEEGVRKNRIQVGRELVNEVLMGKVL
;
A
#
# COMPACT_ATOMS: atom_id res chain seq x y z
N MET A 1 -8.91 4.90 -16.88
CA MET A 1 -8.91 3.59 -16.17
C MET A 1 -10.26 3.39 -15.49
N GLU A 2 -10.79 2.16 -15.41
CA GLU A 2 -11.97 1.87 -14.60
C GLU A 2 -11.71 2.26 -13.16
N THR A 3 -12.64 3.04 -12.59
CA THR A 3 -12.53 3.53 -11.21
C THR A 3 -12.83 2.44 -10.17
N GLU A 4 -13.47 1.35 -10.57
CA GLU A 4 -13.83 0.22 -9.72
C GLU A 4 -13.49 -1.10 -10.44
N ARG A 5 -12.91 -2.06 -9.69
CA ARG A 5 -12.63 -3.42 -10.18
C ARG A 5 -13.20 -4.45 -9.22
N LYS A 6 -13.92 -5.44 -9.74
CA LYS A 6 -14.49 -6.55 -8.98
C LYS A 6 -13.83 -7.86 -9.34
N PHE A 7 -13.57 -8.69 -8.34
CA PHE A 7 -13.05 -10.04 -8.53
C PHE A 7 -13.43 -10.95 -7.36
N LYS A 8 -13.30 -12.25 -7.55
CA LYS A 8 -13.43 -13.24 -6.48
C LYS A 8 -12.07 -13.58 -5.89
N ALA A 9 -11.90 -13.38 -4.59
CA ALA A 9 -10.74 -13.84 -3.85
C ALA A 9 -10.65 -15.38 -3.85
N LYS A 10 -9.49 -15.95 -3.49
CA LYS A 10 -9.29 -17.41 -3.53
C LYS A 10 -10.27 -18.22 -2.67
N ASN A 11 -10.84 -17.62 -1.64
CA ASN A 11 -11.87 -18.22 -0.78
C ASN A 11 -13.30 -18.00 -1.32
N GLY A 12 -13.45 -17.43 -2.53
CA GLY A 12 -14.74 -17.19 -3.18
C GLY A 12 -15.44 -15.89 -2.80
N VAL A 13 -14.91 -15.13 -1.83
CA VAL A 13 -15.47 -13.83 -1.42
C VAL A 13 -15.29 -12.82 -2.54
N GLU A 14 -16.36 -12.09 -2.86
CA GLU A 14 -16.32 -10.98 -3.83
C GLU A 14 -15.63 -9.77 -3.21
N ILE A 15 -14.63 -9.24 -3.91
CA ILE A 15 -13.86 -8.07 -3.52
C ILE A 15 -14.05 -6.97 -4.55
N THR A 16 -14.30 -5.77 -4.07
CA THR A 16 -14.31 -4.54 -4.86
C THR A 16 -13.09 -3.70 -4.53
N ILE A 17 -12.26 -3.35 -5.52
CA ILE A 17 -11.20 -2.36 -5.40
C ILE A 17 -11.68 -1.06 -6.01
N ARG A 18 -11.56 0.04 -5.28
CA ARG A 18 -11.97 1.38 -5.71
C ARG A 18 -11.13 2.47 -5.03
N PRO A 19 -11.11 3.69 -5.55
CA PRO A 19 -10.59 4.83 -4.81
C PRO A 19 -11.25 4.95 -3.42
N ALA A 20 -10.45 5.36 -2.44
CA ALA A 20 -10.96 5.63 -1.09
C ALA A 20 -11.93 6.81 -1.11
N GLN A 21 -12.94 6.72 -0.28
CA GLN A 21 -13.91 7.79 0.00
C GLN A 21 -13.73 8.26 1.44
N ALA A 22 -14.14 9.49 1.75
CA ALA A 22 -13.98 10.05 3.10
C ALA A 22 -14.59 9.15 4.19
N ASP A 23 -15.69 8.44 3.88
CA ASP A 23 -16.34 7.52 4.81
C ASP A 23 -15.54 6.22 5.07
N ASP A 24 -14.50 5.95 4.31
CA ASP A 24 -13.61 4.81 4.56
C ASP A 24 -12.57 5.09 5.65
N SER A 25 -12.40 6.33 6.10
CA SER A 25 -11.34 6.80 6.99
C SER A 25 -11.14 5.93 8.23
N CYS A 26 -12.20 5.71 9.02
CA CYS A 26 -12.13 4.86 10.21
C CYS A 26 -11.63 3.44 9.88
N ALA A 27 -12.16 2.84 8.82
CA ALA A 27 -11.80 1.47 8.44
C ALA A 27 -10.36 1.37 7.88
N ILE A 28 -9.86 2.41 7.20
CA ILE A 28 -8.47 2.53 6.78
C ILE A 28 -7.56 2.64 8.00
N ILE A 29 -7.87 3.56 8.93
CA ILE A 29 -7.12 3.74 10.18
C ILE A 29 -7.05 2.43 10.96
N ASP A 30 -8.16 1.72 11.13
CA ASP A 30 -8.22 0.44 11.83
C ASP A 30 -7.37 -0.62 11.15
N THR A 31 -7.41 -0.69 9.80
CA THR A 31 -6.61 -1.63 9.03
C THR A 31 -5.12 -1.35 9.17
N VAL A 32 -4.69 -0.10 9.10
CA VAL A 32 -3.29 0.29 9.27
C VAL A 32 -2.81 0.04 10.70
N ARG A 33 -3.60 0.42 11.70
CA ARG A 33 -3.29 0.20 13.13
C ARG A 33 -3.21 -1.28 13.49
N SER A 34 -4.10 -2.12 12.96
CA SER A 34 -4.03 -3.57 13.15
C SER A 34 -2.69 -4.12 12.66
N ASN A 35 -2.25 -3.71 11.46
CA ASN A 35 -0.96 -4.13 10.91
C ASN A 35 0.23 -3.58 11.71
N ALA A 36 0.15 -2.35 12.21
CA ALA A 36 1.19 -1.74 13.04
C ALA A 36 1.36 -2.48 14.38
N ASN A 37 0.25 -2.88 15.01
CA ASN A 37 0.26 -3.61 16.28
C ASN A 37 0.91 -4.99 16.19
N GLU A 38 0.91 -5.62 15.02
CA GLU A 38 1.62 -6.89 14.79
C GLU A 38 3.15 -6.74 14.87
N ARG A 39 3.70 -5.51 14.80
CA ARG A 39 5.13 -5.13 14.87
C ARG A 39 6.06 -5.91 13.94
N SER A 40 5.51 -6.73 13.05
CA SER A 40 6.27 -7.67 12.25
C SER A 40 6.53 -7.18 10.83
N TYR A 41 5.75 -6.23 10.32
CA TYR A 41 5.72 -5.89 8.90
C TYR A 41 5.63 -4.40 8.58
N VAL A 42 5.38 -3.53 9.55
CA VAL A 42 5.18 -2.09 9.33
C VAL A 42 5.92 -1.28 10.40
N LEU A 43 6.62 -0.24 9.98
CA LEU A 43 7.39 0.67 10.86
C LEU A 43 6.55 1.68 11.64
N MET A 44 5.24 1.69 11.49
CA MET A 44 4.39 2.64 12.19
C MET A 44 4.06 2.13 13.59
N GLU A 45 4.67 2.71 14.64
CA GLU A 45 4.22 2.48 16.02
C GLU A 45 2.83 3.08 16.27
N HIS A 46 2.53 4.21 15.62
CA HIS A 46 1.21 4.84 15.67
C HIS A 46 0.88 5.43 14.30
N TYR A 47 -0.25 5.03 13.73
CA TYR A 47 -0.86 5.80 12.67
C TYR A 47 -1.42 7.07 13.30
N GLY A 48 -0.71 8.20 13.10
CA GLY A 48 -0.98 9.46 13.80
C GLY A 48 -2.22 10.21 13.30
N MET A 49 -2.89 9.70 12.26
CA MET A 49 -4.11 10.31 11.75
C MET A 49 -5.29 9.94 12.65
N ASP A 50 -6.08 10.92 13.02
CA ASP A 50 -7.44 10.73 13.55
C ASP A 50 -8.45 10.69 12.38
N ASP A 51 -9.71 10.36 12.68
CA ASP A 51 -10.75 10.22 11.66
C ASP A 51 -10.98 11.52 10.88
N THR A 52 -10.95 12.66 11.55
CA THR A 52 -11.17 13.98 10.92
C THR A 52 -10.06 14.30 9.94
N SER A 53 -8.82 14.13 10.36
CA SER A 53 -7.63 14.38 9.53
C SER A 53 -7.56 13.43 8.33
N GLU A 54 -7.92 12.15 8.51
CA GLU A 54 -7.96 11.17 7.44
C GLU A 54 -9.06 11.47 6.42
N ARG A 55 -10.27 11.85 6.88
CA ARG A 55 -11.37 12.30 6.02
C ARG A 55 -10.97 13.49 5.17
N GLU A 56 -10.35 14.47 5.80
CA GLU A 56 -9.88 15.68 5.13
C GLU A 56 -8.81 15.33 4.09
N TYR A 57 -7.82 14.49 4.47
CA TYR A 57 -6.79 14.02 3.55
C TYR A 57 -7.40 13.31 2.33
N ILE A 58 -8.31 12.36 2.53
CA ILE A 58 -8.97 11.62 1.45
C ILE A 58 -9.75 12.57 0.54
N SER A 59 -10.47 13.55 1.11
CA SER A 59 -11.26 14.53 0.37
C SER A 59 -10.42 15.43 -0.54
N HIS A 60 -9.15 15.65 -0.19
CA HIS A 60 -8.22 16.46 -0.97
C HIS A 60 -7.39 15.67 -1.99
N LEU A 61 -7.55 14.33 -2.05
CA LEU A 61 -6.89 13.52 -3.08
C LEU A 61 -7.50 13.83 -4.45
N ASP A 62 -6.72 14.46 -5.31
CA ASP A 62 -7.13 14.86 -6.67
C ASP A 62 -7.04 13.69 -7.69
N GLY A 63 -6.50 12.54 -7.25
CA GLY A 63 -6.32 11.37 -8.11
C GLY A 63 -5.31 11.57 -9.26
N THR A 64 -4.47 12.60 -9.17
CA THR A 64 -3.45 12.90 -10.18
C THR A 64 -2.03 12.65 -9.69
N ARG A 65 -1.73 12.97 -8.43
CA ARG A 65 -0.39 12.89 -7.83
C ARG A 65 -0.25 11.79 -6.80
N ASN A 66 -1.33 11.52 -6.09
CA ASN A 66 -1.39 10.50 -5.05
C ASN A 66 -2.60 9.60 -5.27
N LEU A 67 -2.46 8.35 -4.92
CA LEU A 67 -3.54 7.36 -4.98
C LEU A 67 -3.74 6.74 -3.60
N LEU A 68 -4.98 6.68 -3.17
CA LEU A 68 -5.41 5.83 -2.06
C LEU A 68 -6.59 5.00 -2.53
N ILE A 69 -6.44 3.68 -2.51
CA ILE A 69 -7.48 2.74 -2.88
C ILE A 69 -7.77 1.78 -1.74
N VAL A 70 -8.98 1.29 -1.71
CA VAL A 70 -9.43 0.29 -0.75
C VAL A 70 -9.86 -0.99 -1.46
N ALA A 71 -9.69 -2.11 -0.78
CA ALA A 71 -10.34 -3.38 -1.09
C ALA A 71 -11.48 -3.57 -0.10
N ALA A 72 -12.69 -3.78 -0.58
CA ALA A 72 -13.88 -3.98 0.23
C ALA A 72 -14.51 -5.34 -0.04
N ALA A 73 -14.94 -6.02 1.02
CA ALA A 73 -15.72 -7.26 1.01
C ALA A 73 -17.09 -6.98 1.63
N GLY A 74 -18.16 -7.16 0.86
CA GLY A 74 -19.52 -6.88 1.36
C GLY A 74 -19.70 -5.44 1.90
N GLY A 75 -18.99 -4.46 1.32
CA GLY A 75 -19.01 -3.07 1.77
C GLY A 75 -18.04 -2.73 2.90
N THR A 76 -17.40 -3.72 3.53
CA THR A 76 -16.42 -3.49 4.60
C THR A 76 -15.01 -3.41 4.01
N VAL A 77 -14.25 -2.37 4.36
CA VAL A 77 -12.82 -2.24 3.96
C VAL A 77 -11.99 -3.33 4.66
N VAL A 78 -11.29 -4.13 3.86
CA VAL A 78 -10.45 -5.24 4.31
C VAL A 78 -8.98 -5.04 3.99
N GLY A 79 -8.67 -3.99 3.26
CA GLY A 79 -7.31 -3.58 2.94
C GLY A 79 -7.26 -2.27 2.19
N CYS A 80 -6.08 -1.68 2.15
CA CYS A 80 -5.83 -0.44 1.41
C CYS A 80 -4.42 -0.45 0.79
N LEU A 81 -4.25 0.38 -0.24
CA LEU A 81 -2.96 0.70 -0.83
C LEU A 81 -2.88 2.20 -1.06
N ALA A 82 -1.80 2.79 -0.56
CA ALA A 82 -1.41 4.16 -0.87
C ALA A 82 -0.23 4.15 -1.85
N ALA A 83 -0.29 4.99 -2.88
CA ALA A 83 0.83 5.32 -3.74
C ALA A 83 1.04 6.83 -3.66
N LEU A 84 2.09 7.23 -2.95
CA LEU A 84 2.35 8.62 -2.59
C LEU A 84 3.58 9.13 -3.32
N GLN A 85 3.48 10.35 -3.85
CA GLN A 85 4.60 11.00 -4.53
C GLN A 85 5.78 11.17 -3.56
N ALA A 86 6.97 10.82 -4.02
CA ALA A 86 8.19 10.94 -3.24
C ALA A 86 8.39 12.38 -2.76
N ASP A 87 8.95 12.55 -1.56
CA ASP A 87 9.20 13.86 -0.93
C ASP A 87 7.94 14.76 -0.89
N ALA A 88 6.75 14.18 -0.91
CA ALA A 88 5.47 14.89 -1.04
C ALA A 88 5.42 15.82 -2.27
N GLY A 89 6.12 15.46 -3.36
CA GLY A 89 6.22 16.24 -4.59
C GLY A 89 7.01 17.55 -4.47
N ARG A 90 7.74 17.76 -3.37
CA ARG A 90 8.50 19.02 -3.12
C ARG A 90 9.78 19.11 -3.94
N ARG A 91 10.30 18.00 -4.44
CA ARG A 91 11.53 17.94 -5.24
C ARG A 91 11.20 17.60 -6.69
N PRO A 92 11.46 18.50 -7.64
CA PRO A 92 11.18 18.24 -9.05
C PRO A 92 11.82 16.96 -9.58
N GLU A 93 13.02 16.63 -9.07
CA GLU A 93 13.81 15.46 -9.48
C GLU A 93 13.16 14.12 -9.10
N THR A 94 12.25 14.11 -8.13
CA THR A 94 11.60 12.90 -7.62
C THR A 94 10.10 12.84 -7.90
N THR A 95 9.53 13.83 -8.60
CA THR A 95 8.08 13.88 -8.89
C THR A 95 7.57 12.74 -9.77
N HIS A 96 8.47 12.06 -10.48
CA HIS A 96 8.17 10.90 -11.32
C HIS A 96 8.04 9.59 -10.54
N LEU A 97 8.28 9.61 -9.23
CA LEU A 97 8.42 8.46 -8.35
C LEU A 97 7.27 8.40 -7.34
N LEU A 98 6.71 7.20 -7.14
CA LEU A 98 5.73 6.91 -6.10
C LEU A 98 6.26 5.87 -5.11
N HIS A 99 6.03 6.12 -3.82
CA HIS A 99 6.21 5.14 -2.76
C HIS A 99 4.89 4.41 -2.48
N LEU A 100 4.96 3.09 -2.40
CA LEU A 100 3.81 2.22 -2.14
C LEU A 100 3.78 1.76 -0.68
N GLY A 101 2.61 1.89 -0.07
CA GLY A 101 2.25 1.25 1.19
C GLY A 101 1.01 0.40 1.01
N LEU A 102 1.04 -0.88 1.42
CA LEU A 102 -0.06 -1.83 1.28
C LEU A 102 -0.36 -2.49 2.62
N HIS A 103 -1.63 -2.46 3.00
CA HIS A 103 -2.12 -3.03 4.25
C HIS A 103 -3.34 -3.93 3.98
N LEU A 104 -3.36 -5.09 4.61
CA LEU A 104 -4.48 -6.04 4.58
C LEU A 104 -4.76 -6.52 5.99
N ARG A 105 -6.02 -6.64 6.35
CA ARG A 105 -6.42 -7.34 7.57
C ARG A 105 -5.94 -8.78 7.52
N GLU A 106 -5.53 -9.35 8.65
CA GLU A 106 -4.87 -10.65 8.73
C GLU A 106 -5.69 -11.75 8.05
N GLU A 107 -6.98 -11.81 8.31
CA GLU A 107 -7.92 -12.81 7.77
C GLU A 107 -8.13 -12.73 6.26
N PHE A 108 -7.69 -11.62 5.61
CA PHE A 108 -7.77 -11.41 4.16
C PHE A 108 -6.44 -11.54 3.44
N ARG A 109 -5.37 -11.95 4.14
CA ARG A 109 -4.05 -12.20 3.54
C ARG A 109 -4.02 -13.54 2.82
N GLY A 110 -3.10 -13.68 1.87
CA GLY A 110 -2.95 -14.93 1.09
C GLY A 110 -4.05 -15.19 0.05
N LEU A 111 -5.11 -14.37 0.01
CA LEU A 111 -6.28 -14.54 -0.84
C LEU A 111 -6.16 -13.89 -2.24
N GLY A 112 -5.00 -13.30 -2.56
CA GLY A 112 -4.75 -12.64 -3.84
C GLY A 112 -5.09 -11.15 -3.87
N ILE A 113 -5.74 -10.62 -2.83
CA ILE A 113 -6.21 -9.22 -2.77
C ILE A 113 -5.06 -8.22 -2.94
N GLY A 114 -3.92 -8.44 -2.24
CA GLY A 114 -2.75 -7.57 -2.36
C GLY A 114 -2.20 -7.48 -3.77
N THR A 115 -2.23 -8.57 -4.54
CA THR A 115 -1.80 -8.58 -5.94
C THR A 115 -2.71 -7.69 -6.79
N HIS A 116 -4.02 -7.80 -6.63
CA HIS A 116 -4.97 -6.96 -7.37
C HIS A 116 -4.88 -5.47 -7.00
N LEU A 117 -4.62 -5.14 -5.71
CA LEU A 117 -4.35 -3.77 -5.29
C LEU A 117 -3.08 -3.23 -5.96
N LEU A 118 -2.02 -4.03 -5.98
CA LEU A 118 -0.75 -3.65 -6.61
C LEU A 118 -0.88 -3.47 -8.12
N ASP A 119 -1.60 -4.38 -8.80
CA ASP A 119 -1.88 -4.29 -10.25
C ASP A 119 -2.70 -3.04 -10.58
N TYR A 120 -3.64 -2.67 -9.70
CA TYR A 120 -4.41 -1.43 -9.85
C TYR A 120 -3.48 -0.21 -9.77
N ALA A 121 -2.62 -0.16 -8.74
CA ALA A 121 -1.69 0.95 -8.54
C ALA A 121 -0.67 1.09 -9.68
N VAL A 122 -0.15 -0.02 -10.20
CA VAL A 122 0.77 -0.04 -11.35
C VAL A 122 0.07 0.54 -12.60
N ALA A 123 -1.14 0.07 -12.90
CA ALA A 123 -1.90 0.54 -14.06
C ALA A 123 -2.23 2.05 -13.95
N TRP A 124 -2.63 2.50 -12.77
CA TRP A 124 -2.89 3.92 -12.50
C TRP A 124 -1.63 4.76 -12.66
N ALA A 125 -0.50 4.32 -12.12
CA ALA A 125 0.76 5.05 -12.22
C ALA A 125 1.22 5.21 -13.67
N VAL A 126 1.09 4.16 -14.51
CA VAL A 126 1.37 4.21 -15.95
C VAL A 126 0.46 5.24 -16.63
N GLU A 127 -0.86 5.20 -16.37
CA GLU A 127 -1.83 6.14 -16.94
C GLU A 127 -1.52 7.60 -16.57
N LYS A 128 -1.06 7.83 -15.33
CA LYS A 128 -0.70 9.17 -14.85
C LYS A 128 0.70 9.63 -15.26
N GLY A 129 1.46 8.78 -15.96
CA GLY A 129 2.77 9.12 -16.52
C GLY A 129 3.92 9.06 -15.53
N PHE A 130 3.73 8.44 -14.36
CA PHE A 130 4.82 8.14 -13.44
C PHE A 130 5.83 7.19 -14.11
N LYS A 131 7.09 7.23 -13.66
CA LYS A 131 8.18 6.45 -14.26
C LYS A 131 8.69 5.35 -13.36
N LYS A 132 8.45 5.45 -12.06
CA LYS A 132 8.98 4.49 -11.09
C LYS A 132 8.06 4.32 -9.90
N LEU A 133 7.95 3.09 -9.42
CA LEU A 133 7.33 2.73 -8.15
C LEU A 133 8.38 2.14 -7.22
N GLU A 134 8.31 2.48 -5.94
CA GLU A 134 9.17 1.95 -4.89
C GLU A 134 8.36 1.45 -3.71
N ALA A 135 8.91 0.45 -3.01
CA ALA A 135 8.39 -0.02 -1.73
C ALA A 135 9.54 -0.50 -0.84
N ASN A 136 9.41 -0.27 0.45
CA ASN A 136 10.36 -0.74 1.45
C ASN A 136 9.73 -1.91 2.20
N ILE A 137 10.41 -3.06 2.23
CA ILE A 137 9.85 -4.31 2.76
C ILE A 137 10.84 -4.96 3.72
N PHE A 138 10.39 -5.34 4.90
CA PHE A 138 11.22 -6.08 5.86
C PHE A 138 11.63 -7.43 5.30
N THR A 139 12.89 -7.84 5.52
CA THR A 139 13.37 -9.15 5.07
C THR A 139 12.60 -10.33 5.68
N THR A 140 11.93 -10.12 6.79
CA THR A 140 11.05 -11.09 7.44
C THR A 140 9.72 -11.27 6.70
N ASN A 141 9.25 -10.25 5.99
CA ASN A 141 7.99 -10.28 5.23
C ASN A 141 8.14 -10.99 3.88
N LYS A 142 8.41 -12.30 3.92
CA LYS A 142 8.62 -13.13 2.71
C LYS A 142 7.43 -13.11 1.76
N HIS A 143 6.22 -13.00 2.32
CA HIS A 143 4.98 -12.97 1.53
C HIS A 143 4.93 -11.70 0.65
N SER A 144 5.16 -10.54 1.25
CA SER A 144 5.19 -9.27 0.52
C SER A 144 6.32 -9.24 -0.52
N LEU A 145 7.54 -9.65 -0.14
CA LEU A 145 8.67 -9.74 -1.08
C LEU A 145 8.31 -10.62 -2.29
N GLY A 146 7.69 -11.78 -2.06
CA GLY A 146 7.25 -12.68 -3.14
C GLY A 146 6.18 -12.06 -4.04
N MET A 147 5.24 -11.31 -3.47
CA MET A 147 4.18 -10.61 -4.20
C MET A 147 4.77 -9.50 -5.09
N PHE A 148 5.63 -8.64 -4.54
CA PHE A 148 6.26 -7.57 -5.31
C PHE A 148 7.16 -8.10 -6.42
N ARG A 149 7.97 -9.16 -6.19
CA ARG A 149 8.76 -9.81 -7.26
C ARG A 149 7.86 -10.33 -8.39
N LYS A 150 6.74 -10.98 -8.07
CA LYS A 150 5.77 -11.46 -9.09
C LYS A 150 5.13 -10.32 -9.88
N ALA A 151 4.96 -9.15 -9.27
CA ALA A 151 4.48 -7.94 -9.93
C ALA A 151 5.57 -7.22 -10.76
N GLY A 152 6.79 -7.79 -10.85
CA GLY A 152 7.89 -7.28 -11.66
C GLY A 152 8.73 -6.20 -10.98
N PHE A 153 8.67 -6.11 -9.63
CA PHE A 153 9.61 -5.29 -8.88
C PHE A 153 10.95 -6.02 -8.70
N ALA A 154 12.05 -5.30 -8.89
CA ALA A 154 13.41 -5.76 -8.61
C ALA A 154 13.87 -5.30 -7.22
N GLU A 155 14.80 -6.06 -6.62
CA GLU A 155 15.51 -5.61 -5.43
C GLU A 155 16.61 -4.63 -5.85
N GLU A 156 16.53 -3.38 -5.38
CA GLU A 156 17.52 -2.34 -5.69
C GLU A 156 18.59 -2.18 -4.61
N GLY A 157 18.34 -2.75 -3.43
CA GLY A 157 19.29 -2.73 -2.34
C GLY A 157 18.73 -3.26 -1.03
N VAL A 158 19.61 -3.40 -0.03
CA VAL A 158 19.25 -3.83 1.31
C VAL A 158 19.87 -2.88 2.34
N ARG A 159 19.04 -2.29 3.17
CA ARG A 159 19.48 -1.54 4.35
C ARG A 159 19.65 -2.53 5.51
N LYS A 160 20.89 -2.80 5.90
CA LYS A 160 21.19 -3.75 6.98
C LYS A 160 20.83 -3.14 8.33
N ASN A 161 20.24 -3.98 9.22
CA ASN A 161 19.91 -3.62 10.60
C ASN A 161 19.11 -2.31 10.71
N ARG A 162 18.25 -2.06 9.74
CA ARG A 162 17.49 -0.80 9.60
C ARG A 162 16.40 -0.65 10.63
N ILE A 163 15.85 -1.78 11.07
CA ILE A 163 14.63 -1.84 11.89
C ILE A 163 14.92 -2.68 13.13
N GLN A 164 14.44 -2.23 14.28
CA GLN A 164 14.47 -3.01 15.51
C GLN A 164 13.04 -3.49 15.84
N VAL A 165 12.87 -4.82 15.87
CA VAL A 165 11.62 -5.48 16.28
C VAL A 165 11.90 -6.23 17.58
N GLY A 166 11.44 -5.68 18.69
CA GLY A 166 11.80 -6.19 20.00
C GLY A 166 13.32 -6.08 20.25
N ARG A 167 14.02 -7.21 20.36
CA ARG A 167 15.49 -7.28 20.51
C ARG A 167 16.22 -7.62 19.21
N GLU A 168 15.51 -7.89 18.14
CA GLU A 168 16.08 -8.31 16.87
C GLU A 168 16.26 -7.11 15.92
N LEU A 169 17.39 -7.09 15.20
CA LEU A 169 17.64 -6.15 14.12
C LEU A 169 17.27 -6.79 12.79
N VAL A 170 16.36 -6.15 12.06
CA VAL A 170 15.82 -6.64 10.79
C VAL A 170 16.30 -5.75 9.65
N ASN A 171 16.64 -6.37 8.53
CA ASN A 171 17.00 -5.64 7.33
C ASN A 171 15.75 -5.22 6.55
N GLU A 172 15.90 -4.15 5.78
CA GLU A 172 14.89 -3.62 4.88
C GLU A 172 15.35 -3.78 3.43
N VAL A 173 14.53 -4.39 2.59
CA VAL A 173 14.75 -4.51 1.14
C VAL A 173 14.10 -3.32 0.45
N LEU A 174 14.85 -2.66 -0.41
CA LEU A 174 14.35 -1.63 -1.31
C LEU A 174 13.89 -2.32 -2.61
N MET A 175 12.60 -2.25 -2.89
CA MET A 175 11.99 -2.80 -4.08
C MET A 175 11.64 -1.68 -5.04
N GLY A 176 12.02 -1.80 -6.32
CA GLY A 176 11.73 -0.80 -7.34
C GLY A 176 11.18 -1.43 -8.62
N LYS A 177 10.30 -0.68 -9.31
CA LYS A 177 9.78 -1.03 -10.63
C LYS A 177 9.79 0.20 -11.52
N VAL A 178 10.54 0.14 -12.62
CA VAL A 178 10.46 1.12 -13.72
C VAL A 178 9.23 0.78 -14.56
N LEU A 179 8.46 1.81 -14.93
CA LEU A 179 7.19 1.70 -15.65
C LEU A 179 7.35 1.98 -17.15
#